data_3df332bdccbcb9f2bcf7feeebecff514
#
_entry.id   3df332bdccbcb9f2bcf7feeebecff514
#
_cell.length_a   1.000
_cell.length_b   1.000
_cell.length_c   1.000
_cell.angle_alpha   90.00
_cell.angle_beta   90.00
_cell.angle_gamma   90.00
#
_symmetry.space_group_name_H-M   'P 1'
#
loop_
_entity.id
_entity.type
_entity.pdbx_description
1 polymer ?
#
loop_
_entity_poly.entity_id
_entity_poly.type
_entity_poly.pdbx_seq_one_letter_code
_entity_poly.pdbx_strand_id
1 'polypeptide(L)'
;RLIDAYAKGSALHDAMSVAEAPGGLAAADAGARWSDIQRRADDLAQTLYALREAVPNDSGDRARIDDTLASLQAARSAMDAERAPGGSSLGQAEVVRSRLAFFESSLRALRAPSRELPHA
;
A
#
# COMPACT_ATOMS: atom_id res chain seq x y z
N ARG A 1 -7.33 15.54 0.52
CA ARG A 1 -7.93 14.36 0.43
C ARG A 1 -7.18 13.32 -0.28
N LEU A 2 -7.14 13.22 -1.61
CA LEU A 2 -6.31 12.24 -2.31
C LEU A 2 -4.84 12.46 -1.99
N ILE A 3 -4.44 13.68 -1.80
CA ILE A 3 -3.06 13.96 -1.47
C ILE A 3 -2.73 13.47 -0.06
N ASP A 4 -3.69 13.51 0.85
CA ASP A 4 -3.49 12.95 2.18
C ASP A 4 -3.33 11.45 2.13
N ALA A 5 -4.15 10.79 1.30
CA ALA A 5 -4.04 9.35 1.12
C ALA A 5 -2.70 8.98 0.49
N TYR A 6 -2.25 9.78 -0.48
CA TYR A 6 -0.94 9.56 -1.09
C TYR A 6 0.17 9.67 -0.05
N ALA A 7 0.11 10.71 0.80
CA ALA A 7 1.15 10.92 1.81
C ALA A 7 1.18 9.75 2.80
N LYS A 8 0.01 9.30 3.26
CA LYS A 8 -0.06 8.15 4.16
C LYS A 8 0.44 6.88 3.47
N GLY A 9 0.06 6.68 2.21
CA GLY A 9 0.48 5.52 1.46
C GLY A 9 1.98 5.51 1.18
N SER A 10 2.54 6.67 0.87
CA SER A 10 3.96 6.78 0.63
C SER A 10 4.75 6.46 1.88
N ALA A 11 4.33 6.96 3.03
CA ALA A 11 4.98 6.66 4.30
C ALA A 11 4.88 5.17 4.62
N LEU A 12 3.73 4.56 4.35
CA LEU A 12 3.56 3.13 4.56
C LEU A 12 4.44 2.33 3.62
N HIS A 13 4.46 2.70 2.34
CA HIS A 13 5.29 2.01 1.37
C HIS A 13 6.76 2.07 1.77
N ASP A 14 7.21 3.22 2.25
CA ASP A 14 8.60 3.36 2.70
C ASP A 14 8.87 2.45 3.90
N ALA A 15 7.94 2.39 4.85
CA ALA A 15 8.10 1.52 6.01
C ALA A 15 8.17 0.04 5.60
N MET A 16 7.32 -0.36 4.65
CA MET A 16 7.32 -1.72 4.14
C MET A 16 8.62 -2.03 3.41
N SER A 17 9.11 -1.08 2.61
CA SER A 17 10.34 -1.27 1.85
C SER A 17 11.55 -1.40 2.78
N VAL A 18 11.59 -0.61 3.84
CA VAL A 18 12.65 -0.72 4.84
C VAL A 18 12.61 -2.09 5.50
N ALA A 19 11.40 -2.59 5.79
CA ALA A 19 11.25 -3.90 6.40
C ALA A 19 11.76 -5.01 5.50
N GLU A 20 11.64 -4.84 4.18
CA GLU A 20 12.08 -5.84 3.23
C GLU A 20 13.57 -5.76 2.89
N ALA A 21 14.23 -4.66 3.25
CA ALA A 21 15.66 -4.54 2.99
C ALA A 21 16.45 -5.50 3.86
N PRO A 22 17.60 -5.96 3.41
CA PRO A 22 18.43 -6.83 4.24
C PRO A 22 18.69 -6.18 5.60
N GLY A 23 18.38 -6.89 6.66
CA GLY A 23 18.55 -6.38 8.01
C GLY A 23 17.51 -5.35 8.42
N GLY A 24 16.49 -5.12 7.58
CA GLY A 24 15.50 -4.08 7.84
C GLY A 24 14.64 -4.33 9.06
N LEU A 25 14.41 -5.61 9.40
CA LEU A 25 13.67 -5.96 10.60
C LEU A 25 14.61 -6.69 11.53
N ALA A 26 15.45 -5.94 12.24
CA ALA A 26 16.29 -6.53 13.26
C ALA A 26 15.39 -7.23 14.27
N ALA A 27 15.86 -8.37 14.78
CA ALA A 27 15.01 -9.20 15.63
C ALA A 27 14.41 -8.43 16.81
N ALA A 28 15.18 -7.56 17.42
CA ALA A 28 14.71 -6.84 18.60
C ALA A 28 13.56 -5.88 18.29
N ASP A 29 13.51 -5.37 17.04
CA ASP A 29 12.52 -4.38 16.66
C ASP A 29 11.43 -4.93 15.76
N ALA A 30 11.55 -6.19 15.35
CA ALA A 30 10.66 -6.74 14.32
C ALA A 30 9.19 -6.63 14.67
N GLY A 31 8.84 -6.97 15.91
CA GLY A 31 7.45 -6.92 16.34
C GLY A 31 6.89 -5.50 16.31
N ALA A 32 7.65 -4.55 16.83
CA ALA A 32 7.22 -3.16 16.89
C ALA A 32 7.08 -2.58 15.49
N ARG A 33 8.02 -2.88 14.61
CA ARG A 33 7.95 -2.38 13.24
C ARG A 33 6.80 -2.99 12.47
N TRP A 34 6.55 -4.28 12.67
CA TRP A 34 5.42 -4.93 12.03
C TRP A 34 4.10 -4.36 12.50
N SER A 35 3.97 -4.12 13.81
CA SER A 35 2.78 -3.48 14.37
C SER A 35 2.57 -2.09 13.79
N ASP A 36 3.65 -1.33 13.62
CA ASP A 36 3.56 0.00 13.03
C ASP A 36 3.07 -0.07 11.59
N ILE A 37 3.60 -1.01 10.81
CA ILE A 37 3.18 -1.20 9.43
C ILE A 37 1.69 -1.53 9.38
N GLN A 38 1.23 -2.44 10.24
CA GLN A 38 -0.19 -2.80 10.26
C GLN A 38 -1.07 -1.62 10.63
N ARG A 39 -0.66 -0.83 11.60
CA ARG A 39 -1.43 0.34 12.02
C ARG A 39 -1.51 1.38 10.90
N ARG A 40 -0.39 1.62 10.21
CA ARG A 40 -0.39 2.54 9.07
C ARG A 40 -1.24 2.02 7.93
N ALA A 41 -1.22 0.71 7.70
CA ALA A 41 -2.05 0.11 6.66
C ALA A 41 -3.52 0.24 6.97
N ASP A 42 -3.91 0.03 8.23
CA ASP A 42 -5.30 0.19 8.65
C ASP A 42 -5.75 1.65 8.48
N ASP A 43 -4.89 2.59 8.86
CA ASP A 43 -5.21 4.00 8.74
C ASP A 43 -5.40 4.40 7.28
N LEU A 44 -4.51 3.94 6.41
CA LEU A 44 -4.64 4.22 4.98
C LEU A 44 -5.92 3.61 4.42
N ALA A 45 -6.22 2.37 4.79
CA ALA A 45 -7.43 1.72 4.30
C ALA A 45 -8.67 2.51 4.71
N GLN A 46 -8.73 2.96 5.95
CA GLN A 46 -9.85 3.75 6.41
C GLN A 46 -9.98 5.05 5.64
N THR A 47 -8.85 5.71 5.40
CA THR A 47 -8.83 6.95 4.62
C THR A 47 -9.34 6.71 3.22
N LEU A 48 -8.89 5.63 2.58
CA LEU A 48 -9.31 5.32 1.22
C LEU A 48 -10.78 4.96 1.16
N TYR A 49 -11.29 4.20 2.12
CA TYR A 49 -12.72 3.90 2.14
C TYR A 49 -13.56 5.15 2.31
N ALA A 50 -13.13 6.08 3.15
CA ALA A 50 -13.85 7.33 3.32
C ALA A 50 -13.85 8.16 2.04
N LEU A 51 -12.71 8.20 1.35
CA LEU A 51 -12.64 8.91 0.08
C LEU A 51 -13.49 8.23 -0.98
N ARG A 52 -13.52 6.91 -0.97
CA ARG A 52 -14.31 6.14 -1.91
C ARG A 52 -15.78 6.48 -1.82
N GLU A 53 -16.28 6.68 -0.59
CA GLU A 53 -17.67 7.04 -0.39
C GLU A 53 -17.97 8.46 -0.84
N ALA A 54 -16.96 9.30 -0.92
CA ALA A 54 -17.14 10.72 -1.23
C ALA A 54 -17.08 11.01 -2.74
N VAL A 55 -16.73 10.03 -3.58
CA VAL A 55 -16.61 10.27 -5.02
C VAL A 55 -17.65 9.43 -5.76
N PRO A 56 -18.06 9.88 -6.97
CA PRO A 56 -19.06 9.14 -7.73
C PRO A 56 -18.58 7.72 -8.08
N ASN A 57 -19.52 6.79 -8.12
CA ASN A 57 -19.21 5.40 -8.38
C ASN A 57 -18.50 5.15 -9.69
N ASP A 58 -18.81 5.94 -10.70
CA ASP A 58 -18.25 5.71 -12.03
C ASP A 58 -17.11 6.69 -12.35
N SER A 59 -16.57 7.36 -11.35
CA SER A 59 -15.50 8.33 -11.60
C SER A 59 -14.15 7.65 -11.71
N GLY A 60 -13.22 8.29 -12.39
CA GLY A 60 -11.84 7.83 -12.46
C GLY A 60 -11.20 7.82 -11.08
N ASP A 61 -11.58 8.77 -10.21
CA ASP A 61 -11.07 8.79 -8.84
C ASP A 61 -11.50 7.54 -8.08
N ARG A 62 -12.75 7.10 -8.28
CA ARG A 62 -13.22 5.90 -7.62
C ARG A 62 -12.39 4.69 -8.04
N ALA A 63 -12.12 4.59 -9.34
CA ALA A 63 -11.33 3.48 -9.87
C ALA A 63 -9.92 3.50 -9.30
N ARG A 64 -9.30 4.67 -9.20
CA ARG A 64 -7.95 4.78 -8.65
C ARG A 64 -7.92 4.42 -7.16
N ILE A 65 -8.94 4.82 -6.42
CA ILE A 65 -9.04 4.47 -5.01
C ILE A 65 -9.19 2.95 -4.85
N ASP A 66 -10.04 2.35 -5.67
CA ASP A 66 -10.23 0.89 -5.63
C ASP A 66 -8.95 0.15 -5.97
N ASP A 67 -8.21 0.62 -6.97
CA ASP A 67 -6.94 0.01 -7.32
C ASP A 67 -5.94 0.10 -6.18
N THR A 68 -5.91 1.24 -5.50
CA THR A 68 -4.99 1.42 -4.38
C THR A 68 -5.37 0.52 -3.21
N LEU A 69 -6.67 0.38 -2.94
CA LEU A 69 -7.10 -0.55 -1.90
C LEU A 69 -6.70 -1.99 -2.24
N ALA A 70 -6.88 -2.39 -3.49
CA ALA A 70 -6.54 -3.74 -3.90
C ALA A 70 -5.03 -3.98 -3.80
N SER A 71 -4.22 -3.02 -4.24
CA SER A 71 -2.77 -3.17 -4.19
C SER A 71 -2.26 -3.15 -2.74
N LEU A 72 -2.89 -2.36 -1.87
CA LEU A 72 -2.54 -2.35 -0.46
C LEU A 72 -2.80 -3.71 0.16
N GLN A 73 -3.97 -4.30 -0.09
CA GLN A 73 -4.29 -5.61 0.47
C GLN A 73 -3.36 -6.69 -0.07
N ALA A 74 -3.01 -6.60 -1.35
CA ALA A 74 -2.10 -7.58 -1.93
C ALA A 74 -0.72 -7.51 -1.27
N ALA A 75 -0.22 -6.30 -1.02
CA ALA A 75 1.07 -6.12 -0.37
C ALA A 75 1.03 -6.64 1.08
N ARG A 76 -0.04 -6.32 1.80
CA ARG A 76 -0.20 -6.79 3.19
C ARG A 76 -0.23 -8.31 3.24
N SER A 77 -1.00 -8.93 2.37
CA SER A 77 -1.14 -10.38 2.36
C SER A 77 0.18 -11.06 2.04
N ALA A 78 0.94 -10.50 1.09
CA ALA A 78 2.22 -11.08 0.73
C ALA A 78 3.22 -10.99 1.88
N MET A 79 3.27 -9.85 2.57
CA MET A 79 4.17 -9.68 3.70
C MET A 79 3.75 -10.55 4.87
N ASP A 80 2.45 -10.70 5.09
CA ASP A 80 1.95 -11.55 6.16
C ASP A 80 2.32 -13.01 5.90
N ALA A 81 2.19 -13.46 4.65
CA ALA A 81 2.57 -14.82 4.28
C ALA A 81 4.07 -15.04 4.47
N GLU A 82 4.88 -14.04 4.16
CA GLU A 82 6.31 -14.14 4.34
C GLU A 82 6.69 -14.29 5.81
N ARG A 83 5.95 -13.62 6.68
CA ARG A 83 6.23 -13.66 8.11
C ARG A 83 5.70 -14.93 8.78
N ALA A 84 4.82 -15.66 8.14
CA ALA A 84 4.26 -16.88 8.71
C ALA A 84 5.37 -17.93 8.85
N PRO A 85 5.25 -18.85 9.82
CA PRO A 85 6.25 -19.90 9.96
C PRO A 85 6.41 -20.66 8.64
N GLY A 86 7.65 -20.78 8.18
CA GLY A 86 7.94 -21.45 6.92
C GLY A 86 7.66 -20.63 5.68
N GLY A 87 7.22 -19.38 5.85
CA GLY A 87 6.86 -18.54 4.70
C GLY A 87 8.01 -17.79 4.06
N SER A 88 9.13 -17.73 4.73
CA SER A 88 10.28 -16.98 4.21
C SER A 88 11.02 -17.79 3.14
N SER A 89 11.13 -17.24 1.96
CA SER A 89 11.83 -17.86 0.85
C SER A 89 12.17 -16.79 -0.17
N LEU A 90 13.06 -17.10 -1.09
CA LEU A 90 13.39 -16.17 -2.16
C LEU A 90 12.18 -15.92 -3.05
N GLY A 91 11.40 -16.96 -3.30
CA GLY A 91 10.20 -16.81 -4.10
C GLY A 91 9.20 -15.90 -3.44
N GLN A 92 9.01 -16.05 -2.12
CA GLN A 92 8.07 -15.18 -1.40
C GLN A 92 8.59 -13.74 -1.35
N ALA A 93 9.89 -13.55 -1.21
CA ALA A 93 10.48 -12.22 -1.23
C ALA A 93 10.22 -11.53 -2.57
N GLU A 94 10.28 -12.27 -3.66
CA GLU A 94 9.95 -11.71 -4.97
C GLU A 94 8.50 -11.32 -5.08
N VAL A 95 7.61 -12.14 -4.51
CA VAL A 95 6.19 -11.81 -4.50
C VAL A 95 5.97 -10.50 -3.74
N VAL A 96 6.60 -10.36 -2.57
CA VAL A 96 6.46 -9.13 -1.80
C VAL A 96 6.95 -7.92 -2.61
N ARG A 97 8.11 -8.03 -3.24
CA ARG A 97 8.64 -6.93 -4.04
C ARG A 97 7.70 -6.54 -5.17
N SER A 98 7.13 -7.55 -5.82
CA SER A 98 6.19 -7.32 -6.91
C SER A 98 4.94 -6.58 -6.41
N ARG A 99 4.42 -7.00 -5.26
CA ARG A 99 3.23 -6.37 -4.69
C ARG A 99 3.51 -4.96 -4.21
N LEU A 100 4.70 -4.71 -3.68
CA LEU A 100 5.09 -3.36 -3.27
C LEU A 100 5.24 -2.44 -4.48
N ALA A 101 5.78 -2.93 -5.58
CA ALA A 101 5.89 -2.15 -6.81
C ALA A 101 4.51 -1.78 -7.35
N PHE A 102 3.57 -2.71 -7.29
CA PHE A 102 2.20 -2.46 -7.70
C PHE A 102 1.54 -1.41 -6.80
N PHE A 103 1.76 -1.53 -5.50
CA PHE A 103 1.23 -0.56 -4.54
C PHE A 103 1.80 0.84 -4.83
N GLU A 104 3.10 0.94 -5.07
CA GLU A 104 3.71 2.22 -5.40
C GLU A 104 3.12 2.81 -6.68
N SER A 105 2.91 1.99 -7.68
CA SER A 105 2.32 2.41 -8.94
C SER A 105 0.90 2.94 -8.73
N SER A 106 0.10 2.25 -7.90
CA SER A 106 -1.25 2.69 -7.58
C SER A 106 -1.24 4.03 -6.86
N LEU A 107 -0.29 4.22 -5.94
CA LEU A 107 -0.17 5.48 -5.22
C LEU A 107 0.18 6.63 -6.16
N ARG A 108 1.05 6.39 -7.12
CA ARG A 108 1.40 7.43 -8.09
C ARG A 108 0.20 7.83 -8.91
N ALA A 109 -0.59 6.86 -9.33
CA ALA A 109 -1.80 7.15 -10.08
C ALA A 109 -2.81 7.90 -9.24
N LEU A 110 -2.88 7.58 -7.95
CA LEU A 110 -3.79 8.25 -7.04
C LEU A 110 -3.43 9.73 -6.89
N ARG A 111 -2.14 10.02 -6.83
CA ARG A 111 -1.66 11.38 -6.68
C ARG A 111 -1.77 12.18 -7.96
N ALA A 112 -1.70 11.55 -9.10
CA ALA A 112 -1.69 12.23 -10.38
C ALA A 112 -2.96 13.03 -10.57
N PRO A 113 -2.89 14.24 -11.11
CA PRO A 113 -4.10 14.98 -11.40
C PRO A 113 -4.94 14.23 -12.40
N SER A 114 -6.23 14.38 -12.27
CA SER A 114 -7.12 13.76 -13.21
C SER A 114 -6.85 14.32 -14.57
N ARG A 115 -6.62 13.44 -15.52
CA ARG A 115 -6.37 13.90 -16.76
C ARG A 115 -7.47 13.69 -17.61
N GLU A 116 -8.53 13.46 -17.07
CA GLU A 116 -9.63 13.28 -17.79
C GLU A 116 -9.88 14.45 -18.38
N LEU A 117 -9.68 14.75 -19.18
CA LEU A 117 -9.80 15.83 -19.59
C LEU A 117 -10.74 16.18 -20.20
N PRO A 118 -11.07 16.83 -20.15
CA PRO A 118 -12.12 17.36 -20.49
C PRO A 118 -12.12 17.49 -21.86
N HIS A 119 -11.93 17.52 -22.26
CA HIS A 119 -11.82 17.71 -23.05
C HIS A 119 -12.34 18.08 -23.70
N ALA A 120 -12.55 18.22 -23.74
CA ALA A 120 -12.88 18.75 -24.24
C ALA A 120 -13.05 19.06 -24.82
#